data_d3093ec28732ef55f4a0b374dd030d54
#
_entry.id   d3093ec28732ef55f4a0b374dd030d54
#
_cell.length_a   1.000
_cell.length_b   1.000
_cell.length_c   1.000
_cell.angle_alpha   90.00
_cell.angle_beta   90.00
_cell.angle_gamma   90.00
#
_symmetry.space_group_name_H-M   'P 1'
#
loop_
_entity.id
_entity.type
_entity.pdbx_description
1 polymer ?
#
loop_
_entity_poly.entity_id
_entity_poly.type
_entity_poly.pdbx_seq_one_letter_code
_entity_poly.pdbx_strand_id
1 'polypeptide(L)'
;MPITRKVGPRKRAQVSSEDSEPESLHSDALDDPPPKKRARSSNAKSGSSSKPKSKYRKRKTNEDDTKDEEDAYGSDIDLKEGQQVVGRVVQAPKTGWVPPGQISQNTLDFLAHLKDPACNDREWFKLHEPVYRRTEKEFKEFIEEFTNMLTEVDSQIPPLPPKDVIHRIYRDIRFSNDKTPYKRGLSASFSRSGRKGIFAFYHIMIKPGNESVIAAGAWCPAKNELTTLRNHLLRSTPAAKTLHTILSSKAFTTHFGPPRPHPRGERQSVFGHEDQLKVAPKGVDKNHKDIALLKCRSLAVSYRFTDAQVVAPGSEFMDVLRAVADVMTPFVHCLNDLMTLPVDNGSDEESEEGDTGGPDEGESDEGE
;
A
#
# COMPACT_ATOMS: atom_id res chain seq x y z
N MET A 1 -33.56 63.51 -21.92
CA MET A 1 -33.07 62.55 -22.93
C MET A 1 -31.87 61.84 -22.36
N PRO A 2 -31.95 60.53 -21.98
CA PRO A 2 -30.81 59.80 -21.47
C PRO A 2 -30.07 59.08 -22.62
N ILE A 3 -28.75 59.15 -22.56
CA ILE A 3 -27.78 58.58 -23.50
C ILE A 3 -27.59 57.10 -23.19
N THR A 4 -27.99 56.22 -24.09
CA THR A 4 -27.78 54.78 -24.02
C THR A 4 -26.41 54.42 -24.59
N ARG A 5 -25.52 53.89 -23.78
CA ARG A 5 -24.26 53.23 -24.21
C ARG A 5 -24.53 51.77 -24.57
N LYS A 6 -24.31 51.41 -25.84
CA LYS A 6 -24.26 50.02 -26.31
C LYS A 6 -22.97 49.34 -25.78
N VAL A 7 -23.16 48.24 -25.01
CA VAL A 7 -22.10 47.32 -24.63
C VAL A 7 -22.07 46.19 -25.65
N GLY A 8 -20.95 46.06 -26.38
CA GLY A 8 -20.70 44.97 -27.33
C GLY A 8 -20.33 43.63 -26.60
N PRO A 9 -20.54 42.47 -27.26
CA PRO A 9 -20.33 41.17 -26.60
C PRO A 9 -18.84 40.90 -26.35
N ARG A 10 -18.46 40.64 -25.08
CA ARG A 10 -17.18 40.14 -24.70
C ARG A 10 -17.03 38.69 -25.20
N LYS A 11 -16.01 38.44 -26.03
CA LYS A 11 -15.54 37.08 -26.38
C LYS A 11 -15.13 36.35 -25.11
N ARG A 12 -15.84 35.25 -24.82
CA ARG A 12 -15.52 34.29 -23.76
C ARG A 12 -14.31 33.49 -24.24
N ALA A 13 -13.18 33.67 -23.59
CA ALA A 13 -12.04 32.80 -23.78
C ALA A 13 -12.42 31.38 -23.36
N GLN A 14 -12.31 30.42 -24.27
CA GLN A 14 -12.35 29.02 -23.96
C GLN A 14 -11.09 28.69 -23.14
N VAL A 15 -11.27 28.46 -21.87
CA VAL A 15 -10.25 27.76 -21.05
C VAL A 15 -10.44 26.30 -21.39
N SER A 16 -9.48 25.75 -22.13
CA SER A 16 -9.28 24.33 -22.27
C SER A 16 -8.94 23.79 -20.86
N SER A 17 -9.89 23.11 -20.25
CA SER A 17 -9.61 22.27 -19.09
C SER A 17 -8.80 21.09 -19.58
N GLU A 18 -7.47 21.20 -19.54
CA GLU A 18 -6.61 20.03 -19.48
C GLU A 18 -6.95 19.34 -18.15
N ASP A 19 -7.58 18.19 -18.28
CA ASP A 19 -7.77 17.21 -17.21
C ASP A 19 -6.37 16.72 -16.80
N SER A 20 -5.73 17.50 -15.94
CA SER A 20 -4.57 17.02 -15.21
C SER A 20 -5.09 16.00 -14.18
N GLU A 21 -5.08 14.72 -14.58
CA GLU A 21 -5.25 13.61 -13.65
C GLU A 21 -4.22 13.80 -12.51
N PRO A 22 -4.64 13.74 -11.23
CA PRO A 22 -3.68 13.71 -10.14
C PRO A 22 -2.86 12.42 -10.32
N GLU A 23 -1.59 12.56 -10.68
CA GLU A 23 -0.66 11.45 -10.68
C GLU A 23 -0.74 10.77 -9.30
N SER A 24 -1.27 9.56 -9.29
CA SER A 24 -1.29 8.67 -8.14
C SER A 24 0.16 8.48 -7.74
N LEU A 25 0.57 9.16 -6.68
CA LEU A 25 1.88 8.98 -6.07
C LEU A 25 1.94 7.56 -5.49
N HIS A 26 2.28 6.58 -6.34
CA HIS A 26 2.76 5.30 -5.91
C HIS A 26 4.03 5.54 -5.10
N SER A 27 3.91 5.45 -3.78
CA SER A 27 5.01 5.60 -2.81
C SER A 27 6.22 4.70 -3.13
N ASP A 28 6.05 3.72 -3.98
CA ASP A 28 7.02 2.66 -4.29
C ASP A 28 7.80 2.84 -5.61
N ALA A 29 7.47 3.85 -6.43
CA ALA A 29 8.17 4.07 -7.71
C ALA A 29 9.64 4.50 -7.56
N LEU A 30 10.14 4.67 -6.34
CA LEU A 30 11.45 5.24 -6.03
C LEU A 30 12.42 4.27 -5.35
N ASP A 31 12.09 2.99 -5.23
CA ASP A 31 13.00 1.99 -4.67
C ASP A 31 14.02 1.45 -5.68
N ASP A 32 13.96 1.85 -6.96
CA ASP A 32 14.98 1.49 -7.94
C ASP A 32 16.23 2.37 -7.76
N PRO A 33 17.43 1.78 -7.64
CA PRO A 33 18.66 2.54 -7.58
C PRO A 33 18.86 3.31 -8.89
N PRO A 34 19.39 4.56 -8.86
CA PRO A 34 19.59 5.33 -10.06
C PRO A 34 20.52 4.61 -11.04
N PRO A 35 20.28 4.68 -12.36
CA PRO A 35 21.10 3.99 -13.35
C PRO A 35 22.54 4.46 -13.22
N LYS A 36 23.46 3.51 -13.04
CA LYS A 36 24.90 3.76 -12.96
C LYS A 36 25.34 4.44 -14.27
N LYS A 37 25.72 5.71 -14.21
CA LYS A 37 26.35 6.43 -15.33
C LYS A 37 27.61 5.68 -15.75
N ARG A 38 27.65 5.20 -16.99
CA ARG A 38 28.84 4.61 -17.63
C ARG A 38 29.98 5.64 -17.57
N ALA A 39 31.01 5.35 -16.80
CA ALA A 39 32.22 6.14 -16.77
C ALA A 39 32.93 5.99 -18.12
N ARG A 40 33.19 7.13 -18.77
CA ARG A 40 34.07 7.23 -19.93
C ARG A 40 35.50 7.01 -19.45
N SER A 41 36.15 5.96 -19.96
CA SER A 41 37.55 5.70 -19.68
C SER A 41 38.42 6.79 -20.31
N SER A 42 39.21 7.50 -19.51
CA SER A 42 40.38 8.23 -19.95
C SER A 42 41.61 7.62 -19.28
N ASN A 43 42.45 7.09 -20.11
CA ASN A 43 43.76 6.54 -19.81
C ASN A 43 44.74 7.65 -19.34
N ALA A 44 45.29 7.51 -18.12
CA ALA A 44 46.56 8.21 -17.79
C ALA A 44 47.29 7.42 -16.67
N LYS A 45 48.61 7.31 -16.86
CA LYS A 45 49.59 6.47 -16.20
C LYS A 45 50.02 6.95 -14.83
N SER A 46 50.35 5.95 -13.99
CA SER A 46 51.46 5.85 -13.02
C SER A 46 51.58 6.82 -11.85
N GLY A 47 51.72 6.22 -10.65
CA GLY A 47 52.19 6.85 -9.42
C GLY A 47 51.98 5.94 -8.22
N SER A 48 52.99 5.21 -7.83
CA SER A 48 53.05 4.34 -6.64
C SER A 48 53.06 5.19 -5.38
N SER A 49 52.26 4.86 -4.36
CA SER A 49 52.66 5.05 -2.96
C SER A 49 51.78 4.24 -2.02
N SER A 50 52.47 3.70 -1.04
CA SER A 50 52.18 2.72 -0.03
C SER A 50 50.99 2.99 0.89
N LYS A 51 50.29 1.87 1.23
CA LYS A 51 49.24 1.78 2.27
C LYS A 51 49.88 1.61 3.67
N PRO A 52 49.38 2.25 4.71
CA PRO A 52 49.60 1.78 6.07
C PRO A 52 48.52 0.76 6.48
N LYS A 53 48.93 -0.39 6.95
CA LYS A 53 48.11 -1.45 7.54
C LYS A 53 47.69 -1.04 8.95
N SER A 54 46.41 -0.91 9.22
CA SER A 54 45.86 -0.80 10.56
C SER A 54 45.70 -2.19 11.18
N LYS A 55 46.37 -2.43 12.31
CA LYS A 55 46.30 -3.66 13.08
C LYS A 55 45.06 -3.65 13.97
N TYR A 56 44.13 -4.54 13.72
CA TYR A 56 43.01 -4.84 14.63
C TYR A 56 43.53 -5.66 15.80
N ARG A 57 43.43 -5.16 17.01
CA ARG A 57 43.76 -5.83 18.26
C ARG A 57 42.49 -6.41 18.88
N LYS A 58 42.35 -7.73 18.84
CA LYS A 58 41.34 -8.50 19.58
C LYS A 58 41.50 -8.30 21.08
N ARG A 59 40.47 -7.86 21.77
CA ARG A 59 40.41 -7.82 23.23
C ARG A 59 39.43 -8.87 23.72
N LYS A 60 39.92 -9.72 24.64
CA LYS A 60 39.20 -10.82 25.29
C LYS A 60 38.09 -10.30 26.18
N THR A 61 36.98 -11.01 26.17
CA THR A 61 35.85 -10.93 27.12
C THR A 61 36.29 -11.50 28.47
N ASN A 62 36.06 -10.77 29.55
CA ASN A 62 35.86 -11.32 30.87
C ASN A 62 34.43 -11.01 31.30
N GLU A 63 33.74 -12.06 31.71
CA GLU A 63 32.49 -12.08 32.42
C GLU A 63 32.70 -11.58 33.84
N ASP A 64 31.63 -11.03 34.36
CA ASP A 64 31.23 -10.85 35.76
C ASP A 64 31.31 -9.43 36.30
N ASP A 65 30.17 -8.91 36.63
CA ASP A 65 29.68 -8.33 37.87
C ASP A 65 28.49 -7.40 37.64
N THR A 66 27.35 -7.82 38.17
CA THR A 66 26.19 -7.03 38.46
C THR A 66 26.50 -5.98 39.49
N LYS A 67 26.34 -4.69 39.13
CA LYS A 67 26.02 -3.60 40.08
C LYS A 67 25.21 -2.54 39.40
N ASP A 68 24.05 -2.28 39.99
CA ASP A 68 23.22 -1.11 39.76
C ASP A 68 24.07 0.16 39.94
N GLU A 69 24.21 0.96 38.87
CA GLU A 69 24.67 2.32 38.96
C GLU A 69 23.64 3.22 38.31
N GLU A 70 22.80 3.78 39.18
CA GLU A 70 22.12 5.05 38.93
C GLU A 70 23.18 6.14 38.75
N ASP A 71 23.00 6.92 37.70
CA ASP A 71 23.46 8.29 37.53
C ASP A 71 24.90 8.66 37.90
N ALA A 72 25.84 8.42 36.98
CA ALA A 72 27.09 9.19 36.92
C ALA A 72 26.99 10.23 35.82
N TYR A 73 26.57 11.40 36.18
CA TYR A 73 26.55 12.58 35.36
C TYR A 73 27.90 13.28 35.34
N GLY A 74 28.32 13.66 34.16
CA GLY A 74 29.38 14.66 33.96
C GLY A 74 30.65 14.08 33.37
N SER A 75 30.62 13.64 32.10
CA SER A 75 31.83 13.67 31.29
C SER A 75 31.85 15.02 30.57
N ASP A 76 32.71 15.94 31.01
CA ASP A 76 33.13 17.06 30.21
C ASP A 76 33.59 16.54 28.84
N ILE A 77 32.80 16.81 27.83
CA ILE A 77 33.16 16.46 26.44
C ILE A 77 34.16 17.58 26.04
N ASP A 78 35.45 17.24 26.01
CA ASP A 78 36.49 18.12 25.47
C ASP A 78 36.20 18.33 23.97
N LEU A 79 35.50 19.41 23.68
CA LEU A 79 35.20 19.84 22.32
C LEU A 79 36.42 20.56 21.74
N LYS A 80 36.93 20.09 20.61
CA LYS A 80 37.94 20.82 19.84
C LYS A 80 37.34 22.09 19.24
N GLU A 81 38.15 23.12 19.07
CA GLU A 81 37.76 24.41 18.49
C GLU A 81 37.01 24.19 17.16
N GLY A 82 35.74 24.66 17.06
CA GLY A 82 34.86 24.48 15.91
C GLY A 82 33.90 23.28 16.00
N GLN A 83 33.91 22.48 17.08
CA GLN A 83 32.92 21.44 17.31
C GLN A 83 31.76 21.94 18.15
N GLN A 84 30.52 21.62 17.73
CA GLN A 84 29.31 21.90 18.51
C GLN A 84 28.63 20.56 18.86
N VAL A 85 28.10 20.44 20.07
CA VAL A 85 27.23 19.33 20.46
C VAL A 85 25.88 19.51 19.79
N VAL A 86 25.60 18.73 18.79
CA VAL A 86 24.31 18.76 18.04
C VAL A 86 23.19 18.08 18.83
N GLY A 87 23.53 17.20 19.78
CA GLY A 87 22.57 16.49 20.62
C GLY A 87 23.15 15.18 21.17
N ARG A 88 22.44 14.58 22.13
CA ARG A 88 22.80 13.29 22.72
C ARG A 88 22.01 12.17 22.05
N VAL A 89 22.70 11.08 21.68
CA VAL A 89 22.05 9.88 21.14
C VAL A 89 21.19 9.22 22.21
N VAL A 90 19.90 9.05 21.91
CA VAL A 90 18.93 8.40 22.79
C VAL A 90 19.01 6.90 22.59
N GLN A 91 19.29 6.16 23.67
CA GLN A 91 19.32 4.71 23.65
C GLN A 91 17.91 4.13 23.64
N ALA A 92 17.76 2.94 23.02
CA ALA A 92 16.50 2.21 23.09
C ALA A 92 16.21 1.79 24.55
N PRO A 93 14.94 1.84 24.99
CA PRO A 93 14.54 1.31 26.29
C PRO A 93 15.07 -0.11 26.48
N LYS A 94 15.56 -0.45 27.67
CA LYS A 94 16.05 -1.79 27.96
C LYS A 94 14.93 -2.81 28.16
N THR A 95 13.75 -2.35 28.59
CA THR A 95 12.58 -3.16 28.96
C THR A 95 11.34 -2.76 28.13
N GLY A 96 10.25 -3.53 28.25
CA GLY A 96 8.98 -3.22 27.59
C GLY A 96 8.88 -3.68 26.13
N TRP A 97 9.86 -4.44 25.64
CA TRP A 97 9.79 -5.11 24.33
C TRP A 97 9.06 -6.45 24.45
N VAL A 98 8.45 -6.88 23.36
CA VAL A 98 7.57 -8.05 23.29
C VAL A 98 8.16 -9.14 22.40
N PRO A 99 7.72 -10.40 22.55
CA PRO A 99 8.09 -11.50 21.65
C PRO A 99 7.65 -11.27 20.19
N PRO A 100 8.18 -12.05 19.22
CA PRO A 100 7.70 -12.06 17.85
C PRO A 100 6.18 -12.20 17.74
N GLY A 101 5.57 -11.57 16.74
CA GLY A 101 4.12 -11.59 16.53
C GLY A 101 3.34 -10.57 17.35
N GLN A 102 4.01 -9.78 18.19
CA GLN A 102 3.39 -8.74 19.01
C GLN A 102 4.01 -7.36 18.72
N ILE A 103 3.30 -6.30 19.12
CA ILE A 103 3.75 -4.90 19.04
C ILE A 103 3.78 -4.32 20.45
N SER A 104 4.92 -3.73 20.83
CA SER A 104 5.10 -3.12 22.14
C SER A 104 4.57 -1.70 22.23
N GLN A 105 4.32 -1.23 23.46
CA GLN A 105 4.04 0.18 23.72
C GLN A 105 5.23 1.07 23.30
N ASN A 106 6.48 0.62 23.48
CA ASN A 106 7.67 1.35 23.04
C ASN A 106 7.63 1.69 21.54
N THR A 107 7.13 0.78 20.71
CA THR A 107 6.95 1.01 19.27
C THR A 107 5.89 2.06 18.99
N LEU A 108 4.73 2.01 19.68
CA LEU A 108 3.70 3.03 19.53
C LEU A 108 4.18 4.40 20.02
N ASP A 109 4.90 4.46 21.13
CA ASP A 109 5.46 5.70 21.68
C ASP A 109 6.47 6.33 20.71
N PHE A 110 7.40 5.54 20.14
CA PHE A 110 8.31 6.05 19.11
C PHE A 110 7.56 6.62 17.90
N LEU A 111 6.55 5.91 17.40
CA LEU A 111 5.74 6.38 16.28
C LEU A 111 4.89 7.61 16.64
N ALA A 112 4.48 7.75 17.91
CA ALA A 112 3.74 8.90 18.39
C ALA A 112 4.58 10.18 18.34
N HIS A 113 5.87 10.11 18.66
CA HIS A 113 6.79 11.24 18.48
C HIS A 113 6.85 11.71 17.01
N LEU A 114 6.79 10.81 16.04
CA LEU A 114 6.78 11.19 14.62
C LEU A 114 5.49 11.90 14.16
N LYS A 115 4.45 11.99 15.01
CA LYS A 115 3.29 12.86 14.73
C LYS A 115 3.62 14.34 14.93
N ASP A 116 4.53 14.66 15.84
CA ASP A 116 4.99 16.03 16.08
C ASP A 116 5.99 16.43 14.99
N PRO A 117 5.74 17.51 14.23
CA PRO A 117 6.68 18.01 13.24
C PRO A 117 8.07 18.34 13.81
N ALA A 118 8.16 18.73 15.09
CA ALA A 118 9.42 19.01 15.74
C ALA A 118 10.29 17.75 15.95
N CYS A 119 9.64 16.59 16.12
CA CYS A 119 10.31 15.29 16.22
C CYS A 119 10.44 14.58 14.86
N ASN A 120 9.64 14.99 13.86
CA ASN A 120 9.68 14.37 12.53
C ASN A 120 10.64 15.14 11.62
N ASP A 121 11.91 15.20 12.01
CA ASP A 121 13.01 15.75 11.23
C ASP A 121 14.23 14.80 11.22
N ARG A 122 15.24 15.11 10.42
CA ARG A 122 16.40 14.23 10.22
C ARG A 122 17.37 14.23 11.39
N GLU A 123 17.50 15.34 12.12
CA GLU A 123 18.42 15.47 13.24
C GLU A 123 17.85 14.74 14.45
N TRP A 124 16.59 14.97 14.77
CA TRP A 124 15.88 14.23 15.81
C TRP A 124 15.92 12.73 15.56
N PHE A 125 15.61 12.29 14.32
CA PHE A 125 15.59 10.88 13.96
C PHE A 125 16.98 10.23 14.09
N LYS A 126 18.03 10.94 13.69
CA LYS A 126 19.43 10.49 13.84
C LYS A 126 19.80 10.27 15.31
N LEU A 127 19.36 11.14 16.20
CA LEU A 127 19.58 10.99 17.64
C LEU A 127 18.79 9.81 18.23
N HIS A 128 17.64 9.48 17.65
CA HIS A 128 16.77 8.37 18.07
C HIS A 128 16.93 7.11 17.20
N GLU A 129 17.98 7.02 16.38
CA GLU A 129 18.23 5.86 15.52
C GLU A 129 18.29 4.53 16.30
N PRO A 130 18.90 4.41 17.49
CA PRO A 130 18.89 3.17 18.25
C PRO A 130 17.47 2.70 18.62
N VAL A 131 16.57 3.63 18.96
CA VAL A 131 15.15 3.34 19.24
C VAL A 131 14.47 2.85 17.98
N TYR A 132 14.65 3.56 16.85
CA TYR A 132 14.10 3.14 15.55
C TYR A 132 14.57 1.75 15.14
N ARG A 133 15.85 1.42 15.29
CA ARG A 133 16.39 0.09 14.93
C ARG A 133 15.75 -1.04 15.73
N ARG A 134 15.44 -0.79 17.00
CA ARG A 134 14.73 -1.76 17.82
C ARG A 134 13.26 -1.90 17.41
N THR A 135 12.58 -0.77 17.18
CA THR A 135 11.23 -0.71 16.62
C THR A 135 11.13 -1.41 15.26
N GLU A 136 12.08 -1.15 14.36
CA GLU A 136 12.15 -1.79 13.03
C GLU A 136 12.32 -3.31 13.14
N LYS A 137 13.16 -3.77 14.09
CA LYS A 137 13.37 -5.20 14.35
C LYS A 137 12.07 -5.85 14.83
N GLU A 138 11.40 -5.27 15.84
CA GLU A 138 10.13 -5.76 16.36
C GLU A 138 9.06 -5.82 15.27
N PHE A 139 8.95 -4.78 14.45
CA PHE A 139 8.01 -4.77 13.33
C PHE A 139 8.31 -5.86 12.28
N LYS A 140 9.57 -6.14 11.98
CA LYS A 140 9.96 -7.24 11.08
C LYS A 140 9.56 -8.60 11.65
N GLU A 141 9.78 -8.83 12.93
CA GLU A 141 9.38 -10.05 13.65
C GLU A 141 7.85 -10.19 13.68
N PHE A 142 7.11 -9.10 13.89
CA PHE A 142 5.66 -9.08 13.77
C PHE A 142 5.17 -9.42 12.36
N ILE A 143 5.78 -8.84 11.32
CA ILE A 143 5.39 -9.08 9.92
C ILE A 143 5.72 -10.51 9.48
N GLU A 144 6.75 -11.13 10.02
CA GLU A 144 7.06 -12.54 9.77
C GLU A 144 5.91 -13.44 10.26
N GLU A 145 5.48 -13.26 11.51
CA GLU A 145 4.35 -14.02 12.06
C GLU A 145 3.02 -13.68 11.37
N PHE A 146 2.80 -12.41 11.01
CA PHE A 146 1.64 -12.00 10.23
C PHE A 146 1.64 -12.65 8.83
N THR A 147 2.80 -12.79 8.18
CA THR A 147 2.91 -13.47 6.89
C THR A 147 2.56 -14.95 7.02
N ASN A 148 3.07 -15.63 8.04
CA ASN A 148 2.74 -17.03 8.33
C ASN A 148 1.23 -17.20 8.50
N MET A 149 0.62 -16.40 9.35
CA MET A 149 -0.84 -16.39 9.56
C MET A 149 -1.61 -16.12 8.28
N LEU A 150 -1.19 -15.11 7.48
CA LEU A 150 -1.90 -14.73 6.27
C LEU A 150 -1.82 -15.81 5.17
N THR A 151 -0.70 -16.51 5.06
CA THR A 151 -0.55 -17.64 4.09
C THR A 151 -1.40 -18.85 4.47
N GLU A 152 -1.73 -19.05 5.75
CA GLU A 152 -2.69 -20.06 6.20
C GLU A 152 -4.12 -19.67 5.84
N VAL A 153 -4.48 -18.37 5.96
CA VAL A 153 -5.80 -17.83 5.66
C VAL A 153 -6.04 -17.75 4.15
N ASP A 154 -5.05 -17.29 3.39
CA ASP A 154 -5.11 -17.11 1.94
C ASP A 154 -3.91 -17.78 1.26
N SER A 155 -4.13 -18.98 0.74
CA SER A 155 -3.11 -19.77 0.04
C SER A 155 -2.59 -19.14 -1.26
N GLN A 156 -3.22 -18.07 -1.75
CA GLN A 156 -2.75 -17.32 -2.92
C GLN A 156 -1.66 -16.30 -2.58
N ILE A 157 -1.45 -16.05 -1.29
CA ILE A 157 -0.39 -15.14 -0.86
C ILE A 157 0.92 -15.92 -0.68
N PRO A 158 1.99 -15.55 -1.40
CA PRO A 158 3.27 -16.21 -1.26
C PRO A 158 3.94 -15.88 0.09
N PRO A 159 4.67 -16.84 0.70
CA PRO A 159 5.42 -16.63 1.93
C PRO A 159 6.68 -15.79 1.66
N LEU A 160 6.54 -14.48 1.58
CA LEU A 160 7.64 -13.56 1.30
C LEU A 160 8.29 -13.05 2.59
N PRO A 161 9.61 -12.86 2.59
CA PRO A 161 10.32 -12.31 3.75
C PRO A 161 9.90 -10.86 4.01
N PRO A 162 10.00 -10.37 5.28
CA PRO A 162 9.58 -9.02 5.67
C PRO A 162 10.14 -7.89 4.81
N LYS A 163 11.39 -8.00 4.33
CA LYS A 163 12.03 -6.99 3.47
C LYS A 163 11.30 -6.74 2.14
N ASP A 164 10.58 -7.74 1.63
CA ASP A 164 9.91 -7.67 0.33
C ASP A 164 8.47 -7.12 0.44
N VAL A 165 7.89 -7.14 1.64
CA VAL A 165 6.51 -6.69 1.88
C VAL A 165 6.42 -5.39 2.69
N ILE A 166 7.43 -5.07 3.52
CA ILE A 166 7.46 -3.85 4.35
C ILE A 166 7.73 -2.62 3.48
N HIS A 167 6.97 -1.55 3.75
CA HIS A 167 7.22 -0.23 3.19
C HIS A 167 8.23 0.53 4.02
N ARG A 168 9.19 1.20 3.37
CA ARG A 168 10.16 2.06 4.04
C ARG A 168 9.47 3.17 4.83
N ILE A 169 10.07 3.58 5.95
CA ILE A 169 9.58 4.67 6.79
C ILE A 169 9.76 6.06 6.13
N TYR A 170 10.71 6.20 5.22
CA TYR A 170 11.00 7.47 4.52
C TYR A 170 9.87 7.87 3.59
N ARG A 171 9.57 9.17 3.52
CA ARG A 171 8.60 9.77 2.60
C ARG A 171 9.32 10.42 1.42
N ASP A 172 8.69 10.39 0.27
CA ASP A 172 9.05 11.30 -0.82
C ASP A 172 8.34 12.64 -0.59
N ILE A 173 9.13 13.65 -0.25
CA ILE A 173 8.62 14.99 0.09
C ILE A 173 8.76 15.99 -1.06
N ARG A 174 9.24 15.56 -2.23
CA ARG A 174 9.52 16.46 -3.36
C ARG A 174 8.27 17.21 -3.81
N PHE A 175 7.16 16.50 -3.94
CA PHE A 175 5.88 17.02 -4.42
C PHE A 175 4.83 17.17 -3.31
N SER A 176 5.16 16.90 -2.05
CA SER A 176 4.25 16.99 -0.91
C SER A 176 4.28 18.39 -0.29
N ASN A 177 3.12 18.90 0.11
CA ASN A 177 3.02 20.11 0.93
C ASN A 177 3.54 19.87 2.36
N ASP A 178 3.33 18.67 2.90
CA ASP A 178 3.90 18.25 4.18
C ASP A 178 5.36 17.81 3.96
N LYS A 179 6.30 18.55 4.55
CA LYS A 179 7.75 18.33 4.41
C LYS A 179 8.36 17.43 5.48
N THR A 180 7.54 16.80 6.34
CA THR A 180 8.04 15.81 7.29
C THR A 180 8.63 14.60 6.57
N PRO A 181 9.91 14.22 6.83
CA PRO A 181 10.61 13.22 6.04
C PRO A 181 10.23 11.76 6.35
N TYR A 182 9.52 11.51 7.44
CA TYR A 182 9.18 10.16 7.89
C TYR A 182 7.68 9.93 7.94
N LYS A 183 7.27 8.69 7.65
CA LYS A 183 5.90 8.23 7.87
C LYS A 183 5.62 8.16 9.38
N ARG A 184 4.36 8.35 9.74
CA ARG A 184 3.89 8.35 11.14
C ARG A 184 3.40 6.95 11.57
N GLY A 185 3.78 5.92 10.84
CA GLY A 185 3.42 4.52 11.07
C GLY A 185 4.27 3.59 10.22
N LEU A 186 4.31 2.32 10.61
CA LEU A 186 4.96 1.25 9.88
C LEU A 186 3.92 0.43 9.14
N SER A 187 4.21 -0.01 7.92
CA SER A 187 3.22 -0.74 7.11
C SER A 187 3.85 -1.79 6.20
N ALA A 188 3.03 -2.76 5.81
CA ALA A 188 3.39 -3.80 4.85
C ALA A 188 2.19 -4.11 3.94
N SER A 189 2.46 -4.62 2.73
CA SER A 189 1.43 -5.02 1.75
C SER A 189 1.72 -6.40 1.18
N PHE A 190 0.66 -7.16 0.93
CA PHE A 190 0.71 -8.57 0.52
C PHE A 190 -0.28 -8.80 -0.61
N SER A 191 0.18 -9.32 -1.73
CA SER A 191 -0.66 -9.79 -2.83
C SER A 191 -0.06 -11.03 -3.47
N ARG A 192 -0.74 -11.61 -4.44
CA ARG A 192 -0.23 -12.75 -5.24
C ARG A 192 1.16 -12.51 -5.84
N SER A 193 1.51 -11.26 -6.14
CA SER A 193 2.81 -10.87 -6.72
C SER A 193 3.71 -10.15 -5.70
N GLY A 194 3.40 -10.24 -4.41
CA GLY A 194 4.12 -9.53 -3.36
C GLY A 194 3.60 -8.11 -3.15
N ARG A 195 4.48 -7.17 -2.81
CA ARG A 195 4.11 -5.78 -2.49
C ARG A 195 3.65 -4.98 -3.71
N LYS A 196 4.06 -5.36 -4.92
CA LYS A 196 3.76 -4.66 -6.18
C LYS A 196 3.01 -5.58 -7.12
N GLY A 197 2.18 -5.01 -7.98
CA GLY A 197 1.47 -5.75 -9.01
C GLY A 197 0.06 -5.22 -9.25
N ILE A 198 -0.67 -5.91 -10.12
CA ILE A 198 -2.02 -5.53 -10.54
C ILE A 198 -3.12 -6.11 -9.64
N PHE A 199 -2.73 -7.00 -8.72
CA PHE A 199 -3.69 -7.73 -7.89
C PHE A 199 -4.19 -6.91 -6.71
N ALA A 200 -5.39 -7.20 -6.26
CA ALA A 200 -5.89 -6.79 -4.95
C ALA A 200 -4.96 -7.33 -3.86
N PHE A 201 -4.80 -6.57 -2.79
CA PHE A 201 -3.80 -6.84 -1.76
C PHE A 201 -4.36 -6.63 -0.35
N TYR A 202 -3.70 -7.22 0.63
CA TYR A 202 -3.86 -6.90 2.05
C TYR A 202 -2.81 -5.85 2.45
N HIS A 203 -3.21 -4.94 3.29
CA HIS A 203 -2.34 -3.89 3.82
C HIS A 203 -2.50 -3.80 5.33
N ILE A 204 -1.40 -3.94 6.06
CA ILE A 204 -1.35 -3.72 7.51
C ILE A 204 -0.56 -2.46 7.81
N MET A 205 -1.08 -1.62 8.70
CA MET A 205 -0.37 -0.43 9.17
C MET A 205 -0.52 -0.31 10.69
N ILE A 206 0.61 -0.22 11.38
CA ILE A 206 0.68 0.09 12.81
C ILE A 206 0.94 1.59 12.95
N LYS A 207 -0.03 2.27 13.57
CA LYS A 207 0.00 3.74 13.71
C LYS A 207 -0.69 4.15 15.01
N PRO A 208 -0.04 4.89 15.89
CA PRO A 208 -0.57 5.27 17.20
C PRO A 208 -1.75 6.23 17.11
N GLY A 209 -2.57 6.27 18.16
CA GLY A 209 -3.75 7.12 18.28
C GLY A 209 -5.00 6.46 17.72
N ASN A 210 -5.13 5.14 17.87
CA ASN A 210 -6.24 4.32 17.37
C ASN A 210 -6.37 4.38 15.84
N GLU A 211 -5.24 4.56 15.14
CA GLU A 211 -5.20 4.67 13.69
C GLU A 211 -4.56 3.45 13.02
N SER A 212 -4.23 2.40 13.78
CA SER A 212 -3.78 1.13 13.21
C SER A 212 -4.90 0.49 12.39
N VAL A 213 -4.55 -0.15 11.28
CA VAL A 213 -5.54 -0.63 10.32
C VAL A 213 -5.05 -1.88 9.59
N ILE A 214 -5.97 -2.82 9.35
CA ILE A 214 -5.86 -3.78 8.26
C ILE A 214 -6.83 -3.38 7.16
N ALA A 215 -6.38 -3.39 5.94
CA ALA A 215 -7.20 -3.08 4.76
C ALA A 215 -6.99 -4.16 3.69
N ALA A 216 -7.98 -4.36 2.83
CA ALA A 216 -7.84 -5.25 1.70
C ALA A 216 -8.65 -4.76 0.50
N GLY A 217 -8.18 -5.11 -0.70
CA GLY A 217 -8.84 -4.79 -1.96
C GLY A 217 -7.93 -4.18 -3.01
N ALA A 218 -8.53 -3.56 -4.01
CA ALA A 218 -7.88 -2.86 -5.10
C ALA A 218 -7.82 -1.36 -4.80
N TRP A 219 -6.67 -0.88 -4.34
CA TRP A 219 -6.44 0.54 -4.08
C TRP A 219 -5.79 1.20 -5.29
N CYS A 220 -6.48 2.17 -5.91
CA CYS A 220 -6.03 2.87 -7.10
C CYS A 220 -5.51 1.93 -8.21
N PRO A 221 -6.28 0.90 -8.63
CA PRO A 221 -5.86 0.01 -9.71
C PRO A 221 -5.58 0.79 -10.98
N ALA A 222 -4.69 0.30 -11.83
CA ALA A 222 -4.39 0.96 -13.08
C ALA A 222 -5.61 0.98 -14.02
N LYS A 223 -5.54 1.77 -15.08
CA LYS A 223 -6.69 2.04 -15.97
C LYS A 223 -7.26 0.75 -16.59
N ASN A 224 -6.39 -0.18 -16.97
CA ASN A 224 -6.84 -1.41 -17.63
C ASN A 224 -7.63 -2.30 -16.67
N GLU A 225 -7.10 -2.55 -15.47
CA GLU A 225 -7.74 -3.36 -14.44
C GLU A 225 -9.07 -2.74 -13.99
N LEU A 226 -9.11 -1.43 -13.82
CA LEU A 226 -10.34 -0.71 -13.48
C LEU A 226 -11.37 -0.79 -14.61
N THR A 227 -10.93 -0.75 -15.87
CA THR A 227 -11.83 -0.87 -17.03
C THR A 227 -12.38 -2.29 -17.12
N THR A 228 -11.55 -3.32 -16.96
CA THR A 228 -11.99 -4.73 -16.95
C THR A 228 -13.02 -4.97 -15.85
N LEU A 229 -12.74 -4.52 -14.62
CA LEU A 229 -13.67 -4.61 -13.49
C LEU A 229 -15.01 -3.93 -13.81
N ARG A 230 -14.99 -2.73 -14.36
CA ARG A 230 -16.21 -2.00 -14.76
C ARG A 230 -16.99 -2.73 -15.85
N ASN A 231 -16.31 -3.35 -16.82
CA ASN A 231 -16.96 -4.13 -17.86
C ASN A 231 -17.69 -5.35 -17.29
N HIS A 232 -17.11 -6.04 -16.30
CA HIS A 232 -17.80 -7.10 -15.56
C HIS A 232 -19.07 -6.60 -14.85
N LEU A 233 -19.02 -5.45 -14.20
CA LEU A 233 -20.18 -4.85 -13.55
C LEU A 233 -21.27 -4.46 -14.55
N LEU A 234 -20.89 -3.83 -15.68
CA LEU A 234 -21.82 -3.41 -16.72
C LEU A 234 -22.56 -4.60 -17.36
N ARG A 235 -21.87 -5.72 -17.57
CA ARG A 235 -22.45 -6.92 -18.15
C ARG A 235 -23.07 -7.87 -17.12
N SER A 236 -23.02 -7.53 -15.83
CA SER A 236 -23.55 -8.37 -14.73
C SER A 236 -23.06 -9.81 -14.77
N THR A 237 -21.77 -10.01 -15.05
CA THR A 237 -21.14 -11.32 -15.12
C THR A 237 -21.28 -12.11 -13.82
N PRO A 238 -21.04 -13.45 -13.81
CA PRO A 238 -21.05 -14.23 -12.57
C PRO A 238 -20.14 -13.66 -11.49
N ALA A 239 -18.92 -13.21 -11.83
CA ALA A 239 -18.00 -12.56 -10.88
C ALA A 239 -18.56 -11.26 -10.30
N ALA A 240 -19.26 -10.43 -11.11
CA ALA A 240 -19.93 -9.24 -10.59
C ALA A 240 -21.08 -9.59 -9.64
N LYS A 241 -21.85 -10.65 -9.91
CA LYS A 241 -22.89 -11.15 -8.97
C LYS A 241 -22.28 -11.66 -7.67
N THR A 242 -21.15 -12.36 -7.74
CA THR A 242 -20.38 -12.80 -6.56
C THR A 242 -19.94 -11.61 -5.71
N LEU A 243 -19.45 -10.52 -6.31
CA LEU A 243 -19.10 -9.30 -5.59
C LEU A 243 -20.30 -8.76 -4.78
N HIS A 244 -21.49 -8.67 -5.38
CA HIS A 244 -22.70 -8.23 -4.67
C HIS A 244 -23.06 -9.15 -3.51
N THR A 245 -22.94 -10.46 -3.69
CA THR A 245 -23.19 -11.45 -2.63
C THR A 245 -22.22 -11.25 -1.46
N ILE A 246 -20.93 -11.05 -1.74
CA ILE A 246 -19.91 -10.79 -0.72
C ILE A 246 -20.21 -9.50 0.05
N LEU A 247 -20.43 -8.39 -0.66
CA LEU A 247 -20.69 -7.06 -0.06
C LEU A 247 -21.95 -7.03 0.80
N SER A 248 -22.93 -7.89 0.52
CA SER A 248 -24.19 -7.99 1.27
C SER A 248 -24.19 -9.11 2.33
N SER A 249 -23.15 -9.94 2.38
CA SER A 249 -23.07 -11.03 3.35
C SER A 249 -23.03 -10.51 4.80
N LYS A 250 -23.60 -11.27 5.74
CA LYS A 250 -23.64 -10.89 7.16
C LYS A 250 -22.22 -10.75 7.74
N ALA A 251 -21.31 -11.65 7.40
CA ALA A 251 -19.92 -11.60 7.89
C ALA A 251 -19.24 -10.30 7.42
N PHE A 252 -19.34 -9.97 6.13
CA PHE A 252 -18.74 -8.78 5.58
C PHE A 252 -19.35 -7.49 6.13
N THR A 253 -20.67 -7.41 6.19
CA THR A 253 -21.36 -6.21 6.68
C THR A 253 -21.17 -5.96 8.18
N THR A 254 -20.92 -7.00 8.98
CA THR A 254 -20.58 -6.85 10.39
C THR A 254 -19.24 -6.16 10.59
N HIS A 255 -18.25 -6.44 9.73
CA HIS A 255 -16.90 -5.86 9.84
C HIS A 255 -16.76 -4.52 9.13
N PHE A 256 -17.36 -4.38 7.94
CA PHE A 256 -17.14 -3.23 7.05
C PHE A 256 -18.38 -2.35 6.82
N GLY A 257 -19.49 -2.70 7.47
CA GLY A 257 -20.75 -2.00 7.33
C GLY A 257 -21.52 -2.36 6.06
N PRO A 258 -22.73 -1.81 5.89
CA PRO A 258 -23.58 -2.07 4.73
C PRO A 258 -22.94 -1.50 3.45
N PRO A 259 -23.35 -2.00 2.24
CA PRO A 259 -22.82 -1.57 0.95
C PRO A 259 -23.29 -0.13 0.58
N ARG A 260 -22.98 0.83 1.42
CA ARG A 260 -23.26 2.27 1.26
C ARG A 260 -22.24 3.09 2.05
N PRO A 261 -22.05 4.39 1.73
CA PRO A 261 -21.18 5.27 2.51
C PRO A 261 -21.55 5.30 3.99
N HIS A 262 -20.54 5.27 4.87
CA HIS A 262 -20.76 5.34 6.31
C HIS A 262 -21.32 6.72 6.70
N PRO A 263 -22.34 6.82 7.57
CA PRO A 263 -22.97 8.10 7.92
C PRO A 263 -22.03 9.15 8.53
N ARG A 264 -20.98 8.70 9.22
CA ARG A 264 -19.95 9.57 9.82
C ARG A 264 -18.73 9.81 8.93
N GLY A 265 -18.77 9.37 7.66
CA GLY A 265 -17.64 9.50 6.75
C GLY A 265 -16.47 8.54 7.03
N GLU A 266 -16.66 7.54 7.89
CA GLU A 266 -15.63 6.53 8.16
C GLU A 266 -15.42 5.65 6.92
N ARG A 267 -14.16 5.41 6.57
CA ARG A 267 -13.78 4.64 5.37
C ARG A 267 -13.63 3.16 5.72
N GLN A 268 -14.71 2.47 6.02
CA GLN A 268 -14.71 1.04 6.31
C GLN A 268 -15.14 0.23 5.09
N SER A 269 -16.20 0.67 4.42
CA SER A 269 -16.75 0.01 3.23
C SER A 269 -16.07 0.46 1.93
N VAL A 270 -16.40 -0.21 0.84
CA VAL A 270 -15.95 0.12 -0.53
C VAL A 270 -16.37 1.52 -0.98
N PHE A 271 -17.37 2.11 -0.34
CA PHE A 271 -17.97 3.38 -0.75
C PHE A 271 -17.49 4.56 0.10
N GLY A 272 -17.59 5.77 -0.48
CA GLY A 272 -17.30 7.01 0.25
C GLY A 272 -15.82 7.40 0.27
N HIS A 273 -14.97 6.80 -0.56
CA HIS A 273 -13.59 7.25 -0.73
C HIS A 273 -13.53 8.61 -1.44
N GLU A 274 -12.54 9.43 -1.10
CA GLU A 274 -12.38 10.80 -1.67
C GLU A 274 -12.09 10.79 -3.16
N ASP A 275 -11.46 9.71 -3.68
CA ASP A 275 -11.15 9.51 -5.08
C ASP A 275 -12.35 9.07 -5.93
N GLN A 276 -13.52 8.82 -5.33
CA GLN A 276 -14.73 8.41 -6.03
C GLN A 276 -15.18 9.47 -7.04
N LEU A 277 -15.57 9.03 -8.25
CA LEU A 277 -16.08 9.92 -9.29
C LEU A 277 -17.37 10.62 -8.84
N LYS A 278 -17.46 11.92 -9.05
CA LYS A 278 -18.67 12.72 -8.76
C LYS A 278 -19.81 12.40 -9.74
N VAL A 279 -19.47 12.08 -10.99
CA VAL A 279 -20.39 11.76 -12.08
C VAL A 279 -20.17 10.35 -12.60
N ALA A 280 -21.10 9.82 -13.39
CA ALA A 280 -20.95 8.53 -14.05
C ALA A 280 -19.70 8.51 -14.95
N PRO A 281 -18.98 7.38 -15.06
CA PRO A 281 -17.90 7.22 -16.03
C PRO A 281 -18.40 7.48 -17.47
N LYS A 282 -17.48 7.87 -18.36
CA LYS A 282 -17.84 8.14 -19.76
C LYS A 282 -18.42 6.87 -20.41
N GLY A 283 -19.57 7.02 -21.07
CA GLY A 283 -20.26 5.93 -21.75
C GLY A 283 -21.13 5.05 -20.83
N VAL A 284 -21.24 5.39 -19.54
CA VAL A 284 -22.09 4.65 -18.59
C VAL A 284 -23.37 5.43 -18.30
N ASP A 285 -24.52 4.74 -18.34
CA ASP A 285 -25.81 5.33 -17.95
C ASP A 285 -25.76 5.73 -16.46
N LYS A 286 -26.09 6.99 -16.19
CA LYS A 286 -26.18 7.54 -14.83
C LYS A 286 -27.21 6.84 -13.94
N ASN A 287 -28.19 6.15 -14.53
CA ASN A 287 -29.21 5.39 -13.83
C ASN A 287 -28.88 3.88 -13.75
N HIS A 288 -27.66 3.46 -14.15
CA HIS A 288 -27.27 2.06 -14.05
C HIS A 288 -27.40 1.55 -12.62
N LYS A 289 -27.92 0.33 -12.42
CA LYS A 289 -28.14 -0.27 -11.09
C LYS A 289 -26.89 -0.27 -10.20
N ASP A 290 -25.71 -0.46 -10.81
CA ASP A 290 -24.42 -0.53 -10.12
C ASP A 290 -23.64 0.79 -10.20
N ILE A 291 -24.30 1.91 -10.45
CA ILE A 291 -23.63 3.21 -10.64
C ILE A 291 -22.74 3.59 -9.46
N ALA A 292 -23.12 3.22 -8.24
CA ALA A 292 -22.30 3.47 -7.03
C ALA A 292 -20.94 2.77 -7.11
N LEU A 293 -20.90 1.49 -7.52
CA LEU A 293 -19.65 0.74 -7.72
C LEU A 293 -18.87 1.25 -8.93
N LEU A 294 -19.57 1.56 -10.03
CA LEU A 294 -18.94 2.07 -11.26
C LEU A 294 -18.25 3.42 -11.06
N LYS A 295 -18.69 4.21 -10.08
CA LYS A 295 -18.06 5.48 -9.69
C LYS A 295 -16.82 5.28 -8.79
N CYS A 296 -16.64 4.13 -8.17
CA CYS A 296 -15.46 3.86 -7.37
C CYS A 296 -14.20 3.81 -8.26
N ARG A 297 -13.12 4.42 -7.79
CA ARG A 297 -11.76 4.29 -8.36
C ARG A 297 -10.94 3.26 -7.59
N SER A 298 -11.18 3.18 -6.31
CA SER A 298 -10.62 2.17 -5.42
C SER A 298 -11.76 1.32 -4.85
N LEU A 299 -11.57 0.00 -4.83
CA LEU A 299 -12.48 -0.96 -4.21
C LEU A 299 -11.72 -1.62 -3.06
N ALA A 300 -11.71 -0.99 -1.92
CA ALA A 300 -10.99 -1.45 -0.73
C ALA A 300 -11.85 -1.28 0.51
N VAL A 301 -11.63 -2.15 1.48
CA VAL A 301 -12.24 -2.10 2.82
C VAL A 301 -11.17 -1.99 3.87
N SER A 302 -11.50 -1.48 5.04
CA SER A 302 -10.55 -1.33 6.13
C SER A 302 -11.21 -1.63 7.49
N TYR A 303 -10.43 -2.20 8.39
CA TYR A 303 -10.80 -2.42 9.78
C TYR A 303 -9.77 -1.79 10.70
N ARG A 304 -10.22 -0.94 11.63
CA ARG A 304 -9.34 -0.15 12.52
C ARG A 304 -9.24 -0.81 13.88
N PHE A 305 -8.08 -0.63 14.50
CA PHE A 305 -7.77 -1.11 15.85
C PHE A 305 -7.45 0.05 16.78
N THR A 306 -7.84 -0.09 18.02
CA THR A 306 -7.39 0.78 19.11
C THR A 306 -5.94 0.46 19.49
N ASP A 307 -5.24 1.43 20.07
CA ASP A 307 -3.86 1.21 20.54
C ASP A 307 -3.83 0.07 21.60
N ALA A 308 -4.86 -0.02 22.45
CA ALA A 308 -4.99 -1.09 23.43
C ALA A 308 -5.09 -2.50 22.79
N GLN A 309 -5.78 -2.63 21.64
CA GLN A 309 -5.86 -3.90 20.92
C GLN A 309 -4.51 -4.25 20.27
N VAL A 310 -3.77 -3.26 19.77
CA VAL A 310 -2.47 -3.47 19.11
C VAL A 310 -1.41 -3.98 20.10
N VAL A 311 -1.42 -3.48 21.33
CA VAL A 311 -0.48 -3.90 22.40
C VAL A 311 -1.03 -5.00 23.29
N ALA A 312 -2.16 -5.62 22.92
CA ALA A 312 -2.73 -6.72 23.67
C ALA A 312 -1.72 -7.89 23.82
N PRO A 313 -1.62 -8.50 24.98
CA PRO A 313 -0.62 -9.52 25.26
C PRO A 313 -0.92 -10.83 24.51
N GLY A 314 0.12 -11.60 24.24
CA GLY A 314 0.00 -12.91 23.60
C GLY A 314 -0.43 -12.83 22.14
N SER A 315 -1.30 -13.75 21.74
CA SER A 315 -1.80 -13.85 20.35
C SER A 315 -3.05 -13.01 20.06
N GLU A 316 -3.64 -12.33 21.05
CA GLU A 316 -4.95 -11.69 20.93
C GLU A 316 -5.06 -10.78 19.70
N PHE A 317 -4.06 -9.95 19.47
CA PHE A 317 -4.06 -9.05 18.29
C PHE A 317 -3.97 -9.84 16.98
N MET A 318 -3.12 -10.85 16.92
CA MET A 318 -2.97 -11.71 15.74
C MET A 318 -4.23 -12.52 15.46
N ASP A 319 -4.93 -12.99 16.49
CA ASP A 319 -6.19 -13.74 16.37
C ASP A 319 -7.30 -12.86 15.79
N VAL A 320 -7.38 -11.60 16.21
CA VAL A 320 -8.33 -10.63 15.61
C VAL A 320 -7.96 -10.32 14.17
N LEU A 321 -6.66 -10.15 13.86
CA LEU A 321 -6.18 -9.95 12.48
C LEU A 321 -6.55 -11.14 11.58
N ARG A 322 -6.38 -12.38 12.06
CA ARG A 322 -6.79 -13.60 11.37
C ARG A 322 -8.28 -13.59 11.04
N ALA A 323 -9.12 -13.34 12.05
CA ALA A 323 -10.56 -13.32 11.85
C ALA A 323 -11.03 -12.26 10.83
N VAL A 324 -10.40 -11.10 10.81
CA VAL A 324 -10.72 -10.05 9.84
C VAL A 324 -10.19 -10.43 8.44
N ALA A 325 -8.99 -11.01 8.33
CA ALA A 325 -8.42 -11.47 7.07
C ALA A 325 -9.27 -12.57 6.42
N ASP A 326 -9.78 -13.53 7.21
CA ASP A 326 -10.71 -14.56 6.73
C ASP A 326 -11.94 -13.97 6.02
N VAL A 327 -12.51 -12.91 6.59
CA VAL A 327 -13.66 -12.20 5.97
C VAL A 327 -13.26 -11.43 4.72
N MET A 328 -12.01 -10.95 4.62
CA MET A 328 -11.50 -10.22 3.47
C MET A 328 -11.15 -11.12 2.29
N THR A 329 -10.76 -12.37 2.52
CA THR A 329 -10.23 -13.28 1.49
C THR A 329 -11.17 -13.48 0.31
N PRO A 330 -12.47 -13.80 0.46
CA PRO A 330 -13.37 -13.92 -0.68
C PRO A 330 -13.49 -12.63 -1.51
N PHE A 331 -13.40 -11.47 -0.85
CA PHE A 331 -13.45 -10.16 -1.50
C PHE A 331 -12.19 -9.91 -2.35
N VAL A 332 -11.00 -10.20 -1.83
CA VAL A 332 -9.72 -10.07 -2.54
C VAL A 332 -9.71 -10.99 -3.77
N HIS A 333 -10.12 -12.24 -3.62
CA HIS A 333 -10.19 -13.20 -4.74
C HIS A 333 -11.16 -12.73 -5.84
N CYS A 334 -12.36 -12.31 -5.45
CA CYS A 334 -13.36 -11.81 -6.39
C CYS A 334 -12.85 -10.55 -7.15
N LEU A 335 -12.16 -9.64 -6.48
CA LEU A 335 -11.55 -8.48 -7.14
C LEU A 335 -10.44 -8.88 -8.11
N ASN A 336 -9.62 -9.87 -7.76
CA ASN A 336 -8.61 -10.40 -8.67
C ASN A 336 -9.24 -10.94 -9.94
N ASP A 337 -10.31 -11.73 -9.83
CA ASP A 337 -11.05 -12.26 -10.98
C ASP A 337 -11.64 -11.12 -11.83
N LEU A 338 -12.27 -10.13 -11.21
CA LEU A 338 -12.86 -8.98 -11.90
C LEU A 338 -11.82 -8.09 -12.62
N MET A 339 -10.57 -8.07 -12.15
CA MET A 339 -9.52 -7.27 -12.76
C MET A 339 -8.69 -8.00 -13.82
N THR A 340 -8.61 -9.34 -13.75
CA THR A 340 -7.67 -10.10 -14.56
C THR A 340 -8.31 -11.08 -15.53
N LEU A 341 -9.53 -11.55 -15.25
CA LEU A 341 -10.23 -12.44 -16.18
C LEU A 341 -10.83 -11.64 -17.36
N PRO A 342 -10.78 -12.21 -18.58
CA PRO A 342 -11.48 -11.60 -19.70
C PRO A 342 -12.98 -11.59 -19.45
N VAL A 343 -13.62 -10.53 -19.89
CA VAL A 343 -15.09 -10.47 -19.92
C VAL A 343 -15.54 -11.33 -21.09
N ASP A 344 -16.18 -12.43 -20.79
CA ASP A 344 -16.75 -13.32 -21.81
C ASP A 344 -17.77 -12.52 -22.64
N ASN A 345 -17.49 -12.40 -23.92
CA ASN A 345 -18.33 -11.65 -24.85
C ASN A 345 -19.43 -12.55 -25.38
N GLY A 346 -19.92 -13.55 -24.63
CA GLY A 346 -20.96 -14.45 -25.09
C GLY A 346 -20.94 -14.49 -26.62
N SER A 347 -20.03 -15.23 -27.24
CA SER A 347 -20.17 -15.51 -28.66
C SER A 347 -21.50 -16.22 -28.78
N ASP A 348 -22.49 -15.52 -29.34
CA ASP A 348 -23.58 -16.16 -30.02
C ASP A 348 -22.89 -17.07 -31.07
N GLU A 349 -22.60 -18.31 -30.71
CA GLU A 349 -22.42 -19.40 -31.67
C GLU A 349 -23.79 -19.55 -32.31
N GLU A 350 -24.09 -18.69 -33.30
CA GLU A 350 -25.02 -19.01 -34.35
C GLU A 350 -24.42 -20.28 -34.95
N SER A 351 -25.01 -21.43 -34.58
CA SER A 351 -24.89 -22.68 -35.27
C SER A 351 -25.29 -22.40 -36.69
N GLU A 352 -24.31 -22.21 -37.59
CA GLU A 352 -24.50 -22.42 -39.02
C GLU A 352 -24.91 -23.86 -39.16
N GLU A 353 -26.23 -24.09 -39.24
CA GLU A 353 -26.81 -25.29 -39.79
C GLU A 353 -26.28 -25.42 -41.22
N GLY A 354 -25.30 -26.30 -41.40
CA GLY A 354 -24.75 -26.68 -42.69
C GLY A 354 -25.87 -27.20 -43.58
N ASP A 355 -26.18 -26.41 -44.57
CA ASP A 355 -26.95 -26.85 -45.76
C ASP A 355 -26.17 -27.97 -46.44
N THR A 356 -26.58 -29.23 -46.19
CA THR A 356 -26.10 -30.41 -46.89
C THR A 356 -26.80 -30.45 -48.26
N GLY A 357 -26.23 -29.76 -49.25
CA GLY A 357 -26.55 -29.93 -50.66
C GLY A 357 -26.20 -31.35 -51.09
N GLY A 358 -27.23 -32.10 -51.49
CA GLY A 358 -27.17 -33.48 -51.98
C GLY A 358 -26.32 -33.62 -53.26
N PRO A 359 -25.85 -34.83 -53.53
CA PRO A 359 -25.03 -35.10 -54.73
C PRO A 359 -25.87 -35.04 -56.00
N ASP A 360 -25.46 -34.19 -56.93
CA ASP A 360 -25.95 -34.18 -58.33
C ASP A 360 -25.30 -35.35 -59.09
N GLU A 361 -26.16 -36.28 -59.45
CA GLU A 361 -25.81 -37.40 -60.35
C GLU A 361 -25.79 -36.88 -61.83
N GLY A 362 -24.60 -36.57 -62.33
CA GLY A 362 -24.37 -36.21 -63.72
C GLY A 362 -24.05 -37.42 -64.57
N GLU A 363 -24.94 -37.68 -65.50
CA GLU A 363 -24.95 -38.71 -66.54
C GLU A 363 -23.67 -38.76 -67.39
N SER A 364 -23.22 -39.98 -67.65
CA SER A 364 -22.28 -40.34 -68.67
C SER A 364 -22.88 -40.13 -70.05
N ASP A 365 -22.18 -39.49 -70.98
CA ASP A 365 -22.43 -39.64 -72.40
C ASP A 365 -21.13 -40.04 -73.11
N GLU A 366 -21.22 -41.22 -73.79
CA GLU A 366 -20.23 -41.78 -74.69
C GLU A 366 -20.42 -41.16 -76.06
N GLY A 367 -19.33 -40.98 -76.80
CA GLY A 367 -19.46 -40.69 -78.21
C GLY A 367 -18.18 -40.28 -78.91
N GLU A 368 -17.54 -41.27 -79.59
CA GLU A 368 -16.66 -41.26 -80.74
C GLU A 368 -15.27 -40.54 -80.60
#